data_3588dc9a3f85b214ffda2a2abde18c16
#
_entry.id   3588dc9a3f85b214ffda2a2abde18c16
#
_cell.length_a   1.000
_cell.length_b   1.000
_cell.length_c   1.000
_cell.angle_alpha   90.00
_cell.angle_beta   90.00
_cell.angle_gamma   90.00
#
_symmetry.space_group_name_H-M   'P 1'
#
loop_
_entity.id
_entity.type
_entity.pdbx_description
1 polymer ?
#
loop_
_entity_poly.entity_id
_entity_poly.type
_entity_poly.pdbx_seq_one_letter_code
_entity_poly.pdbx_strand_id
1 'polypeptide(L)'
;MKSISSLLITALSTVLVAGSALAAGPATKAAKPDLAKGEAIFSQACVACHAADGNSTTPANPKLAQQHPEYLLKQLQEYKSGKRANAVMSGMVAALSDDDMRNIAFWLASKQAKPGFANAKETVAWGERIYRGGIPDRQIAACVSCHSPNGAGMPSQYPRLAGQHAEYTAAQLTQFREGVRKNNLQMTQVAAKMNDREIKAVSDYIAGLR
;
A
#
# COMPACT_ATOMS: atom_id res chain seq x y z
N MET A 1 59.99 49.40 -43.40
CA MET A 1 58.73 49.26 -42.62
C MET A 1 58.55 47.75 -42.55
N LYS A 2 58.85 47.15 -41.41
CA LYS A 2 58.82 45.69 -41.17
C LYS A 2 57.66 45.33 -40.24
N SER A 3 56.77 44.53 -40.77
CA SER A 3 55.63 43.97 -40.00
C SER A 3 56.08 42.75 -39.25
N ILE A 4 55.83 42.69 -37.93
CA ILE A 4 56.13 41.52 -37.09
C ILE A 4 54.75 40.91 -36.74
N SER A 5 54.52 39.72 -37.28
CA SER A 5 53.35 38.88 -36.95
C SER A 5 53.65 38.04 -35.71
N SER A 6 52.93 38.34 -34.63
CA SER A 6 52.97 37.48 -33.41
C SER A 6 52.01 36.30 -33.54
N LEU A 7 52.51 35.10 -33.55
CA LEU A 7 51.75 33.87 -33.40
C LEU A 7 51.42 33.67 -31.92
N LEU A 8 50.14 33.66 -31.57
CA LEU A 8 49.63 33.23 -30.29
C LEU A 8 49.33 31.71 -30.37
N ILE A 9 50.09 30.92 -29.67
CA ILE A 9 49.87 29.47 -29.48
C ILE A 9 48.97 29.31 -28.28
N THR A 10 47.71 28.99 -28.48
CA THR A 10 46.76 28.58 -27.42
C THR A 10 46.93 27.09 -27.12
N ALA A 11 47.49 26.80 -25.97
CA ALA A 11 47.59 25.43 -25.45
C ALA A 11 46.20 25.02 -24.88
N LEU A 12 45.55 24.05 -25.51
CA LEU A 12 44.29 23.45 -25.08
C LEU A 12 44.58 22.32 -24.09
N SER A 13 44.42 22.60 -22.79
CA SER A 13 44.58 21.58 -21.73
C SER A 13 43.33 20.72 -21.65
N THR A 14 43.36 19.50 -22.11
CA THR A 14 42.32 18.50 -21.94
C THR A 14 42.40 17.90 -20.51
N VAL A 15 41.43 18.27 -19.68
CA VAL A 15 41.23 17.65 -18.34
C VAL A 15 40.48 16.33 -18.56
N LEU A 16 41.17 15.21 -18.41
CA LEU A 16 40.56 13.89 -18.31
C LEU A 16 39.85 13.76 -16.93
N VAL A 17 38.52 13.86 -16.91
CA VAL A 17 37.72 13.47 -15.74
C VAL A 17 37.60 11.96 -15.75
N ALA A 18 38.37 11.26 -14.92
CA ALA A 18 38.20 9.83 -14.66
C ALA A 18 36.93 9.63 -13.84
N GLY A 19 35.82 9.36 -14.50
CA GLY A 19 34.57 8.96 -13.87
C GLY A 19 34.71 7.59 -13.21
N SER A 20 34.76 7.52 -11.88
CA SER A 20 34.65 6.25 -11.15
C SER A 20 33.26 5.67 -11.36
N ALA A 21 33.14 4.70 -12.28
CA ALA A 21 31.95 3.87 -12.42
C ALA A 21 31.82 3.03 -11.15
N LEU A 22 30.90 3.42 -10.24
CA LEU A 22 30.42 2.55 -9.17
C LEU A 22 29.73 1.36 -9.84
N ALA A 23 30.43 0.23 -9.93
CA ALA A 23 29.86 -1.03 -10.37
C ALA A 23 28.75 -1.41 -9.37
N ALA A 24 27.49 -1.30 -9.80
CA ALA A 24 26.38 -1.89 -9.08
C ALA A 24 26.64 -3.41 -9.02
N GLY A 25 26.89 -3.92 -7.82
CA GLY A 25 27.05 -5.35 -7.61
C GLY A 25 25.83 -6.12 -8.14
N PRO A 26 25.97 -7.42 -8.50
CA PRO A 26 24.89 -8.21 -9.02
C PRO A 26 23.72 -8.18 -8.01
N ALA A 27 22.53 -7.78 -8.49
CA ALA A 27 21.32 -7.82 -7.69
C ALA A 27 21.09 -9.28 -7.26
N THR A 28 21.32 -9.56 -5.98
CA THR A 28 21.05 -10.89 -5.41
C THR A 28 19.55 -11.17 -5.57
N LYS A 29 19.23 -12.23 -6.33
CA LYS A 29 17.85 -12.67 -6.51
C LYS A 29 17.26 -12.92 -5.12
N ALA A 30 16.22 -12.14 -4.76
CA ALA A 30 15.62 -12.27 -3.44
C ALA A 30 15.22 -13.74 -3.18
N ALA A 31 15.59 -14.28 -2.03
CA ALA A 31 15.31 -15.65 -1.66
C ALA A 31 13.80 -15.93 -1.70
N LYS A 32 13.42 -17.18 -1.98
CA LYS A 32 12.01 -17.60 -1.91
C LYS A 32 11.49 -17.38 -0.50
N PRO A 33 10.28 -16.80 -0.32
CA PRO A 33 9.70 -16.58 1.01
C PRO A 33 9.55 -17.89 1.79
N ASP A 34 9.92 -17.85 3.06
CA ASP A 34 9.72 -18.96 4.01
C ASP A 34 8.37 -18.77 4.72
N LEU A 35 7.36 -19.52 4.28
CA LEU A 35 6.01 -19.43 4.83
C LEU A 35 5.92 -19.95 6.27
N ALA A 36 6.71 -20.95 6.63
CA ALA A 36 6.72 -21.51 8.00
C ALA A 36 7.29 -20.48 8.99
N LYS A 37 8.38 -19.80 8.61
CA LYS A 37 8.92 -18.69 9.38
C LYS A 37 7.92 -17.53 9.48
N GLY A 38 7.24 -17.20 8.38
CA GLY A 38 6.19 -16.19 8.36
C GLY A 38 5.06 -16.49 9.35
N GLU A 39 4.59 -17.74 9.37
CA GLU A 39 3.59 -18.24 10.33
C GLU A 39 4.06 -18.13 11.77
N ALA A 40 5.28 -18.60 12.06
CA ALA A 40 5.82 -18.58 13.41
C ALA A 40 5.89 -17.15 13.98
N ILE A 41 6.39 -16.19 13.20
CA ILE A 41 6.48 -14.78 13.61
C ILE A 41 5.07 -14.19 13.79
N PHE A 42 4.16 -14.42 12.85
CA PHE A 42 2.80 -13.92 12.91
C PHE A 42 2.06 -14.42 14.16
N SER A 43 2.20 -15.71 14.47
CA SER A 43 1.56 -16.35 15.63
C SER A 43 2.05 -15.81 16.97
N GLN A 44 3.29 -15.31 17.03
CA GLN A 44 3.85 -14.75 18.25
C GLN A 44 3.44 -13.29 18.47
N ALA A 45 3.38 -12.48 17.40
CA ALA A 45 3.30 -11.03 17.52
C ALA A 45 1.98 -10.43 17.00
N CYS A 46 1.29 -11.07 16.05
CA CYS A 46 0.23 -10.41 15.29
C CYS A 46 -1.17 -10.99 15.58
N VAL A 47 -1.23 -12.23 16.06
CA VAL A 47 -2.46 -13.01 16.22
C VAL A 47 -3.50 -12.35 17.13
N ALA A 48 -3.06 -11.68 18.18
CA ALA A 48 -3.96 -11.04 19.15
C ALA A 48 -4.91 -10.01 18.53
N CYS A 49 -4.45 -9.31 17.46
CA CYS A 49 -5.23 -8.29 16.79
C CYS A 49 -5.78 -8.75 15.42
N HIS A 50 -5.07 -9.65 14.73
CA HIS A 50 -5.41 -10.03 13.36
C HIS A 50 -5.96 -11.46 13.22
N ALA A 51 -6.18 -12.17 14.34
CA ALA A 51 -6.57 -13.59 14.42
C ALA A 51 -5.53 -14.56 13.81
N ALA A 52 -5.61 -15.84 14.15
CA ALA A 52 -4.58 -16.83 13.80
C ALA A 52 -4.45 -17.08 12.28
N ASP A 53 -5.49 -16.82 11.52
CA ASP A 53 -5.55 -17.00 10.06
C ASP A 53 -5.53 -15.67 9.28
N GLY A 54 -5.28 -14.55 9.96
CA GLY A 54 -5.31 -13.22 9.35
C GLY A 54 -6.73 -12.69 9.06
N ASN A 55 -7.79 -13.40 9.50
CA ASN A 55 -9.18 -12.96 9.35
C ASN A 55 -9.69 -12.34 10.66
N SER A 56 -9.17 -11.17 11.01
CA SER A 56 -9.61 -10.43 12.21
C SER A 56 -11.13 -10.39 12.34
N THR A 57 -11.62 -10.57 13.57
CA THR A 57 -13.04 -10.38 13.92
C THR A 57 -13.30 -9.02 14.54
N THR A 58 -12.26 -8.25 14.84
CA THR A 58 -12.36 -6.90 15.42
C THR A 58 -12.43 -5.88 14.29
N PRO A 59 -13.52 -5.10 14.18
CA PRO A 59 -13.73 -4.19 13.04
C PRO A 59 -12.66 -3.10 12.86
N ALA A 60 -12.01 -2.68 13.94
CA ALA A 60 -10.90 -1.72 13.87
C ALA A 60 -9.59 -2.31 13.32
N ASN A 61 -9.43 -3.62 13.41
CA ASN A 61 -8.22 -4.33 12.97
C ASN A 61 -8.47 -4.97 11.60
N PRO A 62 -7.64 -4.72 10.57
CA PRO A 62 -7.92 -5.23 9.24
C PRO A 62 -7.80 -6.75 9.14
N LYS A 63 -8.63 -7.33 8.28
CA LYS A 63 -8.39 -8.65 7.73
C LYS A 63 -7.19 -8.58 6.80
N LEU A 64 -6.26 -9.51 6.96
CA LEU A 64 -5.00 -9.58 6.21
C LEU A 64 -4.92 -10.80 5.29
N ALA A 65 -5.75 -11.82 5.55
CA ALA A 65 -5.80 -13.03 4.75
C ALA A 65 -6.09 -12.73 3.26
N GLN A 66 -5.36 -13.41 2.37
CA GLN A 66 -5.50 -13.29 0.91
C GLN A 66 -5.25 -11.86 0.37
N GLN A 67 -4.57 -11.02 1.13
CA GLN A 67 -4.11 -9.73 0.63
C GLN A 67 -2.85 -9.94 -0.22
N HIS A 68 -2.64 -9.07 -1.22
CA HIS A 68 -1.46 -9.13 -2.08
C HIS A 68 -0.17 -8.98 -1.26
N PRO A 69 0.80 -9.89 -1.41
CA PRO A 69 1.99 -9.92 -0.54
C PRO A 69 2.85 -8.67 -0.71
N GLU A 70 2.96 -8.11 -1.91
CA GLU A 70 3.70 -6.88 -2.16
C GLU A 70 3.06 -5.68 -1.43
N TYR A 71 1.72 -5.64 -1.38
CA TYR A 71 1.02 -4.61 -0.63
C TYR A 71 1.26 -4.76 0.89
N LEU A 72 1.17 -5.99 1.41
CA LEU A 72 1.44 -6.24 2.83
C LEU A 72 2.88 -5.86 3.19
N LEU A 73 3.86 -6.32 2.42
CA LEU A 73 5.27 -5.99 2.61
C LEU A 73 5.49 -4.47 2.61
N LYS A 74 4.95 -3.77 1.60
CA LYS A 74 4.99 -2.31 1.54
C LYS A 74 4.41 -1.67 2.80
N GLN A 75 3.27 -2.13 3.30
CA GLN A 75 2.66 -1.56 4.50
C GLN A 75 3.52 -1.79 5.75
N LEU A 76 4.07 -2.99 5.95
CA LEU A 76 4.95 -3.30 7.08
C LEU A 76 6.21 -2.41 7.06
N GLN A 77 6.86 -2.28 5.91
CA GLN A 77 8.02 -1.40 5.71
C GLN A 77 7.69 0.07 5.95
N GLU A 78 6.52 0.52 5.51
CA GLU A 78 6.10 1.91 5.70
C GLU A 78 5.67 2.22 7.13
N TYR A 79 5.18 1.27 7.90
CA TYR A 79 5.02 1.41 9.35
C TYR A 79 6.38 1.48 10.04
N LYS A 80 7.34 0.64 9.65
CA LYS A 80 8.70 0.63 10.23
C LYS A 80 9.44 1.94 9.96
N SER A 81 9.32 2.48 8.75
CA SER A 81 9.96 3.75 8.37
C SER A 81 9.20 5.00 8.83
N GLY A 82 8.00 4.86 9.41
CA GLY A 82 7.14 5.98 9.78
C GLY A 82 6.40 6.66 8.61
N LYS A 83 6.58 6.19 7.37
CA LYS A 83 5.88 6.73 6.19
C LYS A 83 4.36 6.50 6.26
N ARG A 84 3.92 5.43 6.93
CA ARG A 84 2.54 5.19 7.32
C ARG A 84 2.44 5.31 8.84
N ALA A 85 1.82 6.38 9.33
CA ALA A 85 1.70 6.65 10.76
C ALA A 85 0.67 5.71 11.43
N ASN A 86 1.12 4.94 12.42
CA ASN A 86 0.31 4.19 13.37
C ASN A 86 1.21 3.70 14.50
N ALA A 87 1.06 4.25 15.69
CA ALA A 87 1.96 3.96 16.82
C ALA A 87 2.01 2.46 17.18
N VAL A 88 0.84 1.78 17.17
CA VAL A 88 0.77 0.35 17.47
C VAL A 88 1.54 -0.45 16.43
N MET A 89 1.21 -0.27 15.15
CA MET A 89 1.86 -1.04 14.08
C MET A 89 3.36 -0.73 13.96
N SER A 90 3.77 0.53 14.16
CA SER A 90 5.20 0.89 14.16
C SER A 90 5.97 0.15 15.25
N GLY A 91 5.38 0.04 16.46
CA GLY A 91 5.95 -0.76 17.54
C GLY A 91 6.06 -2.25 17.19
N MET A 92 5.00 -2.82 16.60
CA MET A 92 4.94 -4.24 16.25
C MET A 92 5.98 -4.64 15.19
N VAL A 93 6.30 -3.75 14.24
CA VAL A 93 7.24 -4.06 13.15
C VAL A 93 8.67 -3.59 13.43
N ALA A 94 8.92 -2.89 14.52
CA ALA A 94 10.20 -2.24 14.79
C ALA A 94 11.40 -3.20 14.72
N ALA A 95 11.25 -4.40 15.32
CA ALA A 95 12.29 -5.42 15.39
C ALA A 95 12.33 -6.37 14.17
N LEU A 96 11.35 -6.32 13.26
CA LEU A 96 11.30 -7.23 12.11
C LEU A 96 12.34 -6.84 11.05
N SER A 97 13.05 -7.83 10.51
CA SER A 97 13.85 -7.65 9.30
C SER A 97 12.97 -7.56 8.05
N ASP A 98 13.54 -7.11 6.93
CA ASP A 98 12.84 -7.10 5.64
C ASP A 98 12.42 -8.52 5.21
N ASP A 99 13.25 -9.53 5.48
CA ASP A 99 12.92 -10.93 5.21
C ASP A 99 11.78 -11.43 6.11
N ASP A 100 11.74 -11.04 7.38
CA ASP A 100 10.63 -11.39 8.29
C ASP A 100 9.32 -10.79 7.79
N MET A 101 9.31 -9.50 7.44
CA MET A 101 8.15 -8.80 6.87
C MET A 101 7.70 -9.46 5.56
N ARG A 102 8.64 -9.87 4.72
CA ARG A 102 8.37 -10.58 3.48
C ARG A 102 7.73 -11.96 3.74
N ASN A 103 8.30 -12.73 4.65
CA ASN A 103 7.79 -14.06 4.99
C ASN A 103 6.36 -13.99 5.56
N ILE A 104 6.08 -13.05 6.46
CA ILE A 104 4.74 -12.76 6.97
C ILE A 104 3.77 -12.39 5.84
N ALA A 105 4.18 -11.50 4.94
CA ALA A 105 3.34 -11.02 3.84
C ALA A 105 2.92 -12.16 2.90
N PHE A 106 3.86 -13.04 2.53
CA PHE A 106 3.57 -14.17 1.65
C PHE A 106 2.78 -15.28 2.35
N TRP A 107 3.02 -15.50 3.64
CA TRP A 107 2.20 -16.41 4.43
C TRP A 107 0.75 -15.94 4.52
N LEU A 108 0.49 -14.65 4.81
CA LEU A 108 -0.86 -14.08 4.84
C LEU A 108 -1.55 -14.14 3.47
N ALA A 109 -0.80 -13.91 2.39
CA ALA A 109 -1.31 -14.02 1.03
C ALA A 109 -1.76 -15.45 0.68
N SER A 110 -1.16 -16.48 1.30
CA SER A 110 -1.55 -17.89 1.14
C SER A 110 -2.83 -18.28 1.90
N LYS A 111 -3.33 -17.41 2.80
CA LYS A 111 -4.54 -17.70 3.59
C LYS A 111 -5.79 -17.32 2.81
N GLN A 112 -6.87 -18.03 3.09
CA GLN A 112 -8.18 -17.75 2.49
C GLN A 112 -8.90 -16.63 3.24
N ALA A 113 -9.32 -15.58 2.52
CA ALA A 113 -10.13 -14.52 3.09
C ALA A 113 -11.54 -15.02 3.40
N LYS A 114 -12.01 -14.77 4.62
CA LYS A 114 -13.41 -14.99 5.00
C LYS A 114 -14.26 -13.82 4.50
N PRO A 115 -15.47 -14.10 3.96
CA PRO A 115 -16.37 -13.05 3.49
C PRO A 115 -16.72 -12.08 4.61
N GLY A 116 -17.02 -10.85 4.23
CA GLY A 116 -17.67 -9.87 5.09
C GLY A 116 -19.11 -9.64 4.64
N PHE A 117 -19.80 -8.74 5.32
CA PHE A 117 -21.19 -8.42 5.03
C PHE A 117 -21.41 -6.90 5.13
N ALA A 118 -22.22 -6.37 4.22
CA ALA A 118 -22.78 -5.02 4.36
C ALA A 118 -23.89 -5.06 5.40
N ASN A 119 -23.93 -4.06 6.27
CA ASN A 119 -24.91 -3.99 7.36
C ASN A 119 -25.98 -2.91 7.16
N ALA A 120 -25.65 -1.87 6.37
CA ALA A 120 -26.54 -0.72 6.17
C ALA A 120 -27.31 -0.86 4.85
N LYS A 121 -28.41 -1.65 4.86
CA LYS A 121 -29.22 -1.94 3.67
C LYS A 121 -29.65 -0.68 2.91
N GLU A 122 -29.93 0.40 3.62
CA GLU A 122 -30.39 1.67 3.03
C GLU A 122 -29.30 2.39 2.22
N THR A 123 -28.04 2.18 2.57
CA THR A 123 -26.91 2.88 1.96
C THR A 123 -26.09 2.00 1.02
N VAL A 124 -26.28 0.68 1.03
CA VAL A 124 -25.45 -0.26 0.23
C VAL A 124 -25.55 0.03 -1.26
N ALA A 125 -26.75 0.30 -1.78
CA ALA A 125 -26.94 0.66 -3.19
C ALA A 125 -26.27 1.98 -3.57
N TRP A 126 -26.18 2.92 -2.65
CA TRP A 126 -25.42 4.16 -2.86
C TRP A 126 -23.92 3.91 -2.82
N GLY A 127 -23.45 3.10 -1.86
CA GLY A 127 -22.06 2.65 -1.81
C GLY A 127 -21.63 1.92 -3.09
N GLU A 128 -22.52 1.09 -3.64
CA GLU A 128 -22.28 0.43 -4.93
C GLU A 128 -22.10 1.44 -6.07
N ARG A 129 -22.99 2.44 -6.19
CA ARG A 129 -22.85 3.48 -7.21
C ARG A 129 -21.53 4.23 -7.08
N ILE A 130 -21.11 4.59 -5.87
CA ILE A 130 -19.82 5.23 -5.62
C ILE A 130 -18.67 4.31 -6.02
N TYR A 131 -18.71 3.04 -5.62
CA TYR A 131 -17.65 2.08 -5.93
C TYR A 131 -17.50 1.87 -7.43
N ARG A 132 -18.63 1.68 -8.15
CA ARG A 132 -18.64 1.35 -9.58
C ARG A 132 -18.54 2.56 -10.51
N GLY A 133 -19.14 3.69 -10.14
CA GLY A 133 -19.24 4.88 -10.99
C GLY A 133 -18.43 6.08 -10.51
N GLY A 134 -17.95 6.08 -9.28
CA GLY A 134 -17.38 7.29 -8.69
C GLY A 134 -18.42 8.37 -8.43
N ILE A 135 -17.97 9.62 -8.37
CA ILE A 135 -18.81 10.82 -8.30
C ILE A 135 -18.26 11.84 -9.31
N PRO A 136 -18.72 11.76 -10.59
CA PRO A 136 -18.13 12.52 -11.69
C PRO A 136 -18.16 14.04 -11.46
N ASP A 137 -19.26 14.59 -10.96
CA ASP A 137 -19.42 16.03 -10.71
C ASP A 137 -18.38 16.61 -9.75
N ARG A 138 -17.80 15.76 -8.91
CA ARG A 138 -16.72 16.13 -7.99
C ARG A 138 -15.39 15.48 -8.36
N GLN A 139 -15.31 14.89 -9.54
CA GLN A 139 -14.09 14.23 -10.02
C GLN A 139 -13.53 13.19 -9.01
N ILE A 140 -14.43 12.42 -8.40
CA ILE A 140 -14.07 11.27 -7.57
C ILE A 140 -14.08 10.05 -8.46
N ALA A 141 -12.89 9.46 -8.67
CA ALA A 141 -12.73 8.29 -9.51
C ALA A 141 -13.48 7.07 -8.95
N ALA A 142 -13.99 6.22 -9.84
CA ALA A 142 -14.59 4.94 -9.46
C ALA A 142 -13.56 4.00 -8.86
N CYS A 143 -13.85 3.43 -7.69
CA CYS A 143 -12.95 2.52 -6.98
C CYS A 143 -12.65 1.26 -7.80
N VAL A 144 -13.66 0.80 -8.57
CA VAL A 144 -13.57 -0.37 -9.45
C VAL A 144 -12.42 -0.31 -10.44
N SER A 145 -12.06 0.89 -10.91
CA SER A 145 -11.02 1.07 -11.93
C SER A 145 -9.63 0.61 -11.46
N CYS A 146 -9.37 0.65 -10.16
CA CYS A 146 -8.11 0.24 -9.56
C CYS A 146 -8.25 -1.03 -8.70
N HIS A 147 -9.39 -1.18 -8.02
CA HIS A 147 -9.59 -2.26 -7.06
C HIS A 147 -10.39 -3.44 -7.62
N SER A 148 -10.69 -3.47 -8.92
CA SER A 148 -11.42 -4.51 -9.63
C SER A 148 -12.94 -4.57 -9.30
N PRO A 149 -13.79 -5.11 -10.19
CA PRO A 149 -15.23 -5.16 -9.99
C PRO A 149 -15.69 -5.91 -8.74
N ASN A 150 -14.93 -6.93 -8.36
CA ASN A 150 -15.18 -7.75 -7.16
C ASN A 150 -14.29 -7.38 -5.97
N GLY A 151 -13.56 -6.28 -6.04
CA GLY A 151 -12.65 -5.84 -4.97
C GLY A 151 -11.41 -6.72 -4.77
N ALA A 152 -11.04 -7.54 -5.74
CA ALA A 152 -9.85 -8.37 -5.67
C ALA A 152 -8.55 -7.56 -5.69
N GLY A 153 -8.61 -6.35 -6.22
CA GLY A 153 -7.43 -5.52 -6.46
C GLY A 153 -6.63 -5.97 -7.68
N MET A 154 -5.42 -5.44 -7.79
CA MET A 154 -4.43 -5.87 -8.79
C MET A 154 -3.11 -6.14 -8.09
N PRO A 155 -2.53 -7.37 -8.24
CA PRO A 155 -1.26 -7.71 -7.61
C PRO A 155 -0.19 -6.64 -7.84
N SER A 156 0.62 -6.39 -6.83
CA SER A 156 1.71 -5.40 -6.78
C SER A 156 1.30 -3.93 -6.93
N GLN A 157 0.05 -3.62 -7.33
CA GLN A 157 -0.39 -2.25 -7.58
C GLN A 157 -1.47 -1.79 -6.61
N TYR A 158 -2.59 -2.51 -6.55
CA TYR A 158 -3.77 -2.10 -5.77
C TYR A 158 -4.23 -3.22 -4.84
N PRO A 159 -4.49 -2.92 -3.56
CA PRO A 159 -4.87 -3.94 -2.58
C PRO A 159 -6.25 -4.53 -2.86
N ARG A 160 -6.43 -5.76 -2.39
CA ARG A 160 -7.74 -6.37 -2.23
C ARG A 160 -8.54 -5.58 -1.19
N LEU A 161 -9.81 -5.29 -1.50
CA LEU A 161 -10.76 -4.62 -0.62
C LEU A 161 -11.92 -5.54 -0.20
N ALA A 162 -12.27 -6.52 -1.04
CA ALA A 162 -13.42 -7.38 -0.85
C ALA A 162 -13.46 -8.03 0.54
N GLY A 163 -14.58 -7.87 1.21
CA GLY A 163 -14.83 -8.47 2.52
C GLY A 163 -14.09 -7.81 3.68
N GLN A 164 -13.39 -6.69 3.47
CA GLN A 164 -12.72 -5.94 4.53
C GLN A 164 -13.75 -5.28 5.47
N HIS A 165 -13.40 -5.13 6.73
CA HIS A 165 -14.26 -4.44 7.70
C HIS A 165 -14.63 -3.03 7.24
N ALA A 166 -15.92 -2.69 7.32
CA ALA A 166 -16.43 -1.36 6.95
C ALA A 166 -15.78 -0.25 7.80
N GLU A 167 -15.66 -0.48 9.11
CA GLU A 167 -15.05 0.49 10.02
C GLU A 167 -13.57 0.74 9.69
N TYR A 168 -12.81 -0.32 9.43
CA TYR A 168 -11.41 -0.17 9.01
C TYR A 168 -11.31 0.60 7.68
N THR A 169 -12.12 0.24 6.69
CA THR A 169 -12.12 0.91 5.39
C THR A 169 -12.47 2.38 5.52
N ALA A 170 -13.52 2.72 6.31
CA ALA A 170 -13.91 4.10 6.58
C ALA A 170 -12.79 4.89 7.28
N ALA A 171 -12.17 4.29 8.30
CA ALA A 171 -11.04 4.92 8.99
C ALA A 171 -9.86 5.19 8.05
N GLN A 172 -9.56 4.27 7.13
CA GLN A 172 -8.47 4.48 6.17
C GLN A 172 -8.78 5.58 5.15
N LEU A 173 -10.01 5.65 4.64
CA LEU A 173 -10.43 6.74 3.75
C LEU A 173 -10.40 8.09 4.46
N THR A 174 -10.88 8.16 5.70
CA THR A 174 -10.80 9.36 6.54
C THR A 174 -9.35 9.79 6.77
N GLN A 175 -8.47 8.87 7.14
CA GLN A 175 -7.04 9.17 7.33
C GLN A 175 -6.37 9.67 6.05
N PHE A 176 -6.72 9.14 4.87
CA PHE A 176 -6.24 9.66 3.60
C PHE A 176 -6.76 11.07 3.34
N ARG A 177 -8.05 11.34 3.60
CA ARG A 177 -8.67 12.64 3.44
C ARG A 177 -8.01 13.71 4.33
N GLU A 178 -7.73 13.35 5.57
CA GLU A 178 -7.15 14.25 6.58
C GLU A 178 -5.62 14.36 6.49
N GLY A 179 -4.99 13.61 5.58
CA GLY A 179 -3.53 13.62 5.42
C GLY A 179 -2.75 12.94 6.56
N VAL A 180 -3.42 12.22 7.45
CA VAL A 180 -2.79 11.36 8.46
C VAL A 180 -2.13 10.15 7.79
N ARG A 181 -2.86 9.50 6.87
CA ARG A 181 -2.33 8.49 5.97
C ARG A 181 -2.05 9.11 4.60
N LYS A 182 -0.77 9.25 4.24
CA LYS A 182 -0.33 9.90 2.99
C LYS A 182 0.67 9.07 2.18
N ASN A 183 0.70 7.76 2.46
CA ASN A 183 1.62 6.83 1.82
C ASN A 183 1.18 6.39 0.40
N ASN A 184 0.11 6.97 -0.13
CA ASN A 184 -0.34 6.79 -1.51
C ASN A 184 -1.05 8.06 -2.00
N LEU A 185 -0.46 8.73 -3.00
CA LEU A 185 -0.96 10.00 -3.53
C LEU A 185 -2.35 9.85 -4.17
N GLN A 186 -2.58 8.79 -4.94
CA GLN A 186 -3.85 8.54 -5.63
C GLN A 186 -4.99 8.42 -4.62
N MET A 187 -4.79 7.61 -3.55
CA MET A 187 -5.80 7.46 -2.50
C MET A 187 -6.03 8.76 -1.73
N THR A 188 -5.00 9.55 -1.48
CA THR A 188 -5.13 10.88 -0.87
C THR A 188 -6.00 11.78 -1.74
N GLN A 189 -5.75 11.82 -3.06
CA GLN A 189 -6.52 12.65 -3.99
C GLN A 189 -7.99 12.22 -4.12
N VAL A 190 -8.25 10.91 -4.14
CA VAL A 190 -9.62 10.38 -4.18
C VAL A 190 -10.36 10.69 -2.88
N ALA A 191 -9.75 10.39 -1.73
CA ALA A 191 -10.39 10.55 -0.43
C ALA A 191 -10.59 12.03 -0.04
N ALA A 192 -9.68 12.93 -0.44
CA ALA A 192 -9.75 14.35 -0.14
C ALA A 192 -11.09 15.02 -0.54
N LYS A 193 -11.77 14.45 -1.52
CA LYS A 193 -13.03 14.98 -2.05
C LYS A 193 -14.27 14.29 -1.48
N MET A 194 -14.11 13.24 -0.67
CA MET A 194 -15.22 12.46 -0.12
C MET A 194 -15.74 13.05 1.20
N ASN A 195 -17.05 13.04 1.40
CA ASN A 195 -17.67 13.36 2.68
C ASN A 195 -17.90 12.09 3.54
N ASP A 196 -18.27 12.26 4.82
CA ASP A 196 -18.42 11.15 5.75
C ASP A 196 -19.51 10.16 5.35
N ARG A 197 -20.62 10.64 4.76
CA ARG A 197 -21.72 9.77 4.31
C ARG A 197 -21.27 8.88 3.16
N GLU A 198 -20.50 9.40 2.24
CA GLU A 198 -19.94 8.67 1.09
C GLU A 198 -18.91 7.65 1.54
N ILE A 199 -18.01 8.05 2.43
CA ILE A 199 -17.02 7.15 3.04
C ILE A 199 -17.74 6.00 3.73
N LYS A 200 -18.76 6.29 4.55
CA LYS A 200 -19.54 5.27 5.25
C LYS A 200 -20.24 4.32 4.26
N ALA A 201 -20.92 4.86 3.26
CA ALA A 201 -21.68 4.06 2.29
C ALA A 201 -20.77 3.13 1.47
N VAL A 202 -19.66 3.65 0.91
CA VAL A 202 -18.76 2.84 0.10
C VAL A 202 -18.01 1.80 0.94
N SER A 203 -17.69 2.11 2.19
CA SER A 203 -17.02 1.18 3.11
C SER A 203 -17.94 0.01 3.48
N ASP A 204 -19.22 0.26 3.70
CA ASP A 204 -20.20 -0.79 3.97
C ASP A 204 -20.41 -1.68 2.73
N TYR A 205 -20.52 -1.09 1.54
CA TYR A 205 -20.57 -1.87 0.29
C TYR A 205 -19.33 -2.77 0.10
N ILE A 206 -18.13 -2.24 0.35
CA ILE A 206 -16.86 -2.98 0.26
C ILE A 206 -16.86 -4.19 1.21
N ALA A 207 -17.42 -4.05 2.40
CA ALA A 207 -17.50 -5.16 3.35
C ALA A 207 -18.32 -6.33 2.83
N GLY A 208 -19.34 -6.08 2.01
CA GLY A 208 -20.15 -7.12 1.36
C GLY A 208 -19.67 -7.56 -0.01
N LEU A 209 -18.64 -6.93 -0.58
CA LEU A 209 -18.15 -7.17 -1.94
C LEU A 209 -17.44 -8.53 -2.06
N ARG A 210 -17.70 -9.27 -3.16
CA ARG A 210 -17.20 -10.63 -3.43
C ARG A 210 -16.81 -10.81 -4.88
#